data_5ddc941b62548b3d979ef723154e6698
#
_entry.id   5ddc941b62548b3d979ef723154e6698
#
_cell.length_a   1.000
_cell.length_b   1.000
_cell.length_c   1.000
_cell.angle_alpha   90.00
_cell.angle_beta   90.00
_cell.angle_gamma   90.00
#
_symmetry.space_group_name_H-M   'P 1'
#
loop_
_entity.id
_entity.type
_entity.pdbx_description
1 polymer ?
#
loop_
_entity_poly.entity_id
_entity_poly.type
_entity_poly.pdbx_seq_one_letter_code
_entity_poly.pdbx_strand_id
1 'polypeptide(L)' 'MKSKIKPSRVLEIGNIFERFMNKHKNLECVGSGFHINSSMEFERDLEINYKGKEYIITIAEVERNLWLQQ' A
#
# COMPACT_ATOMS: atom_id res chain seq x y z
N MET A 1 6.73 16.60 -19.20
CA MET A 1 5.85 16.69 -18.10
C MET A 1 6.02 15.57 -17.11
N LYS A 2 5.95 15.90 -15.88
CA LYS A 2 6.19 14.93 -14.91
C LYS A 2 4.95 14.29 -14.43
N SER A 3 5.01 13.06 -14.15
CA SER A 3 3.91 12.37 -13.55
C SER A 3 3.77 12.82 -12.12
N LYS A 4 2.57 13.04 -11.68
CA LYS A 4 2.33 13.42 -10.32
C LYS A 4 2.39 12.27 -9.38
N ILE A 5 2.09 11.08 -9.90
CA ILE A 5 2.10 9.88 -9.09
C ILE A 5 3.40 9.17 -9.30
N LYS A 6 4.09 8.91 -8.21
CA LYS A 6 5.36 8.24 -8.27
C LYS A 6 5.25 6.87 -7.66
N PRO A 7 5.54 5.84 -8.46
CA PRO A 7 5.44 4.47 -7.94
C PRO A 7 6.30 4.26 -6.71
N SER A 8 7.45 4.96 -6.65
CA SER A 8 8.35 4.75 -5.54
C SER A 8 7.75 5.11 -4.19
N ARG A 9 6.81 6.03 -4.17
CA ARG A 9 6.20 6.42 -2.91
C ARG A 9 5.35 5.30 -2.34
N VAL A 10 4.57 4.67 -3.19
CA VAL A 10 3.74 3.58 -2.76
C VAL A 10 4.59 2.40 -2.31
N LEU A 11 5.65 2.13 -3.06
CA LEU A 11 6.56 1.06 -2.69
C LEU A 11 7.25 1.35 -1.37
N GLU A 12 7.64 2.59 -1.19
CA GLU A 12 8.33 3.00 0.02
C GLU A 12 7.44 2.83 1.24
N ILE A 13 6.22 3.29 1.15
CA ILE A 13 5.28 3.16 2.25
C ILE A 13 5.00 1.69 2.53
N GLY A 14 4.84 0.91 1.48
CA GLY A 14 4.63 -0.51 1.64
C GLY A 14 5.78 -1.19 2.37
N ASN A 15 7.01 -0.80 2.03
CA ASN A 15 8.17 -1.37 2.69
C ASN A 15 8.22 -1.00 4.17
N ILE A 16 7.82 0.21 4.50
CA ILE A 16 7.77 0.63 5.88
C ILE A 16 6.79 -0.22 6.67
N PHE A 17 5.60 -0.40 6.11
CA PHE A 17 4.59 -1.22 6.77
C PHE A 17 5.03 -2.67 6.88
N GLU A 18 5.65 -3.18 5.84
CA GLU A 18 6.10 -4.56 5.86
C GLU A 18 7.10 -4.78 6.98
N ARG A 19 8.06 -3.86 7.12
CA ARG A 19 9.05 -3.98 8.18
C ARG A 19 8.40 -3.89 9.55
N PHE A 20 7.44 -2.98 9.67
CA PHE A 20 6.74 -2.81 10.93
C PHE A 20 5.98 -4.08 11.31
N MET A 21 5.28 -4.64 10.35
CA MET A 21 4.50 -5.82 10.62
C MET A 21 5.35 -7.04 10.94
N ASN A 22 6.48 -7.17 10.27
CA ASN A 22 7.34 -8.32 10.51
C ASN A 22 8.01 -8.28 11.87
N LYS A 23 8.01 -7.13 12.51
CA LYS A 23 8.53 -7.03 13.85
C LYS A 23 7.49 -7.44 14.88
N HIS A 24 6.25 -7.51 14.48
CA HIS A 24 5.19 -7.86 15.39
C HIS A 24 5.13 -9.38 15.51
N LYS A 25 5.02 -9.84 16.74
CA LYS A 25 5.06 -11.25 17.01
C LYS A 25 4.08 -12.09 16.23
N ASN A 26 2.86 -11.63 16.11
CA ASN A 26 1.79 -12.41 15.52
C ASN A 26 1.43 -11.99 14.10
N LEU A 27 2.15 -11.03 13.54
CA LEU A 27 1.89 -10.57 12.21
C LEU A 27 2.99 -11.01 11.28
N GLU A 28 2.60 -11.43 10.09
CA GLU A 28 3.57 -11.88 9.12
C GLU A 28 3.12 -11.41 7.75
N CYS A 29 4.01 -10.71 7.05
CA CYS A 29 3.73 -10.31 5.69
C CYS A 29 4.23 -11.41 4.78
N VAL A 30 3.32 -12.10 4.12
CA VAL A 30 3.67 -13.28 3.33
C VAL A 30 3.68 -13.03 1.85
N GLY A 31 3.29 -11.87 1.42
CA GLY A 31 3.32 -11.57 0.00
C GLY A 31 3.01 -10.11 -0.25
N SER A 32 3.29 -9.66 -1.46
CA SER A 32 2.98 -8.30 -1.84
C SER A 32 2.73 -8.23 -3.33
N GLY A 33 1.97 -7.24 -3.74
CA GLY A 33 1.69 -6.99 -5.12
C GLY A 33 1.82 -5.51 -5.43
N PHE A 34 1.94 -5.20 -6.69
CA PHE A 34 2.06 -3.82 -7.13
C PHE A 34 1.39 -3.70 -8.48
N HIS A 35 0.45 -2.77 -8.60
CA HIS A 35 -0.27 -2.63 -9.84
C HIS A 35 -0.88 -1.23 -9.94
N ILE A 36 -1.51 -0.97 -11.07
CA ILE A 36 -2.20 0.28 -11.33
C ILE A 36 -3.68 -0.02 -11.37
N ASN A 37 -4.46 0.71 -10.60
CA ASN A 37 -5.89 0.48 -10.58
C ASN A 37 -6.60 1.21 -11.72
N SER A 38 -7.91 1.10 -11.77
CA SER A 38 -8.68 1.68 -12.85
C SER A 38 -8.66 3.20 -12.85
N SER A 39 -8.29 3.80 -11.75
CA SER A 39 -8.16 5.25 -11.68
C SER A 39 -6.75 5.70 -12.00
N MET A 40 -5.92 4.81 -12.53
CA MET A 40 -4.55 5.10 -12.90
C MET A 40 -3.70 5.46 -11.70
N GLU A 41 -4.05 4.92 -10.56
CA GLU A 41 -3.27 5.11 -9.33
C GLU A 41 -2.47 3.86 -9.05
N PHE A 42 -1.26 4.05 -8.56
CA PHE A 42 -0.44 2.91 -8.19
C PHE A 42 -0.89 2.38 -6.85
N GLU A 43 -0.97 1.07 -6.76
CA GLU A 43 -1.39 0.41 -5.54
C GLU A 43 -0.41 -0.67 -5.18
N ARG A 44 -0.18 -0.82 -3.90
CA ARG A 44 0.63 -1.91 -3.39
C ARG A 44 -0.19 -2.69 -2.39
N ASP A 45 -0.28 -3.99 -2.61
CA ASP A 45 -1.00 -4.87 -1.72
C ASP A 45 -0.02 -5.60 -0.83
N LEU A 46 -0.40 -5.75 0.43
CA LEU A 46 0.37 -6.55 1.36
C LEU A 46 -0.51 -7.66 1.87
N GLU A 47 -0.05 -8.88 1.69
CA GLU A 47 -0.79 -10.05 2.17
C GLU A 47 -0.26 -10.42 3.53
N ILE A 48 -1.15 -10.47 4.49
CA ILE A 48 -0.77 -10.59 5.87
C ILE A 48 -1.45 -11.81 6.50
N ASN A 49 -0.70 -12.48 7.34
CA ASN A 49 -1.24 -13.56 8.14
C ASN A 49 -1.20 -13.11 9.60
N TYR A 50 -2.34 -13.21 10.26
CA TYR A 50 -2.41 -12.84 11.66
C TYR A 50 -3.25 -13.88 12.38
N LYS A 51 -2.60 -14.63 13.24
CA LYS A 51 -3.26 -15.66 14.06
C LYS A 51 -4.08 -16.62 13.20
N GLY A 52 -3.49 -17.05 12.10
CA GLY A 52 -4.12 -18.04 11.26
C GLY A 52 -5.13 -17.53 10.27
N LYS A 53 -5.33 -16.22 10.23
CA LYS A 53 -6.25 -15.62 9.27
C LYS A 53 -5.49 -14.75 8.30
N GLU A 54 -6.00 -14.65 7.09
CA GLU A 54 -5.36 -13.88 6.04
C GLU A 54 -6.08 -12.56 5.82
N TYR A 55 -5.30 -11.53 5.61
CA TYR A 55 -5.81 -10.19 5.35
C TYR A 55 -5.02 -9.55 4.25
N ILE A 56 -5.63 -8.59 3.57
CA ILE A 56 -4.95 -7.83 2.55
C ILE A 56 -5.06 -6.36 2.89
N ILE A 57 -3.94 -5.67 2.87
CA ILE A 57 -3.90 -4.23 3.05
C ILE A 57 -3.46 -3.62 1.74
N THR A 58 -4.21 -2.64 1.27
CA THR A 58 -3.90 -1.97 0.02
C THR A 58 -3.50 -0.54 0.29
N ILE A 59 -2.39 -0.13 -0.28
CA ILE A 59 -1.89 1.23 -0.15
C ILE A 59 -1.93 1.86 -1.53
N ALA A 60 -2.60 2.98 -1.65
CA ALA A 60 -2.72 3.67 -2.92
C ALA A 60 -2.41 5.14 -2.74
N GLU A 61 -1.74 5.72 -3.71
CA GLU A 61 -1.50 7.14 -3.70
C GLU A 61 -2.66 7.79 -4.43
N VAL A 62 -3.33 8.70 -3.76
CA VAL A 62 -4.54 9.30 -4.27
C VAL A 62 -4.33 10.79 -4.49
N GLU A 63 -4.75 11.25 -5.65
CA GLU A 63 -4.71 12.67 -5.94
C GLU A 63 -6.10 13.21 -5.76
N ARG A 64 -6.28 14.05 -4.79
CA ARG A 64 -7.58 14.62 -4.52
C ARG A 64 -7.49 16.08 -4.24
N ASN A 65 -8.50 16.77 -4.64
CA ASN A 65 -8.62 18.18 -4.30
C ASN A 65 -9.66 18.32 -3.21
N LEU A 66 -9.40 17.69 -2.10
CA LEU A 66 -10.36 17.67 -1.02
C LEU A 66 -10.70 19.04 -0.51
N TRP A 67 -9.72 19.92 -0.51
CA TRP A 67 -9.95 21.26 -0.04
C TRP A 67 -10.86 22.05 -0.97
N LEU A 68 -11.05 21.57 -2.16
CA LEU A 68 -11.96 22.22 -3.08
C LEU A 68 -13.40 21.78 -2.90
N GLN A 69 -13.61 20.78 -2.11
CA GLN A 69 -14.94 20.23 -1.95
C GLN A 69 -15.63 20.72 -0.71
N GLN A 70 -15.06 21.69 -0.11
CA GLN A 70 -15.63 22.26 1.10
C GLN A 70 -16.92 22.97 0.80
#